data_307145e160b97bd6dc684e4c719ecd72
#
_entry.id   307145e160b97bd6dc684e4c719ecd72
#
_cell.length_a   1.000
_cell.length_b   1.000
_cell.length_c   1.000
_cell.angle_alpha   90.00
_cell.angle_beta   90.00
_cell.angle_gamma   90.00
#
_symmetry.space_group_name_H-M   'P 1'
#
loop_
_entity.id
_entity.type
_entity.pdbx_description
1 polymer ?
#
loop_
_entity_poly.entity_id
_entity_poly.type
_entity_poly.pdbx_seq_one_letter_code
_entity_poly.pdbx_strand_id
1 'polypeptide(L)'
;MHGVTAENEKDIKGEFHAARRSFLRDAMVVGGGAATLGALGVSMSPSAMAASASAKPGNGPTSHYYIPASAETVLWGYFSKSAKPVVEIETGDYVTIETLTHHSNDDAERMVKGDPGAESVFYWDAKRKGVNRRGAGPMDAKIGAGGGEGVHICTGPVFIKGAEPGDILEVRIVDVALRPSANPAFKGKSFGSNAAANWGFHYGDLLSEPKKREVVTLYEIDATGERNWARAVYNYRWTPQTDPFGVVHPTIDYPGIPVNHSTIRKNENVLKNIRVPIRPHFGTIGVAPAEADMVTSIPPSYTGGNIDNWRIGKGATLYFPVAVAGAMFSVGDPHASQGDSELCGTAIECSLTGTFQFVLHKKAELPGTPLAELNYPLLETQDDWVLHGFSFANYLAELGAGAQQSIYSKSSVDLALRDAYHKMRHFLMTTQRLDEDEAISLMSVAVDFGITQVVDGNWGVHAVIKKSIFPAREG
;
A
#
# COMPACT_ATOMS: atom_id res chain seq x y z
N MET A 1 -25.53 -44.72 -1.19
CA MET A 1 -24.53 -44.91 -0.13
C MET A 1 -23.50 -45.89 -0.64
N HIS A 2 -22.41 -45.44 -1.16
CA HIS A 2 -21.23 -46.28 -1.48
C HIS A 2 -20.05 -45.62 -0.78
N GLY A 3 -19.49 -46.35 0.19
CA GLY A 3 -18.34 -45.92 0.96
C GLY A 3 -17.07 -45.97 0.12
N VAL A 4 -16.32 -44.88 0.11
CA VAL A 4 -14.96 -44.83 -0.41
C VAL A 4 -14.03 -45.36 0.69
N THR A 5 -13.29 -46.41 0.41
CA THR A 5 -12.39 -47.07 1.37
C THR A 5 -11.07 -46.31 1.49
N ALA A 6 -10.48 -46.35 2.68
CA ALA A 6 -9.23 -45.63 3.05
C ALA A 6 -7.97 -45.99 2.20
N GLU A 7 -8.05 -47.00 1.35
CA GLU A 7 -6.96 -47.37 0.42
C GLU A 7 -6.86 -46.41 -0.78
N ASN A 8 -7.98 -45.85 -1.26
CA ASN A 8 -7.94 -44.92 -2.40
C ASN A 8 -7.35 -43.53 -2.04
N GLU A 9 -7.32 -43.17 -0.75
CA GLU A 9 -6.72 -41.87 -0.33
C GLU A 9 -5.18 -41.91 -0.27
N LYS A 10 -4.58 -43.09 -0.08
CA LYS A 10 -3.13 -43.23 -0.04
C LYS A 10 -2.49 -43.22 -1.44
N ASP A 11 -3.17 -43.74 -2.43
CA ASP A 11 -2.65 -43.78 -3.81
C ASP A 11 -2.67 -42.40 -4.46
N ILE A 12 -3.74 -41.62 -4.21
CA ILE A 12 -3.86 -40.23 -4.72
C ILE A 12 -2.77 -39.31 -4.10
N LYS A 13 -2.44 -39.48 -2.82
CA LYS A 13 -1.35 -38.73 -2.18
C LYS A 13 0.03 -39.16 -2.65
N GLY A 14 0.22 -40.41 -3.04
CA GLY A 14 1.46 -40.95 -3.60
C GLY A 14 1.79 -40.36 -4.98
N GLU A 15 0.80 -40.28 -5.85
CA GLU A 15 0.96 -39.74 -7.21
C GLU A 15 1.18 -38.20 -7.20
N PHE A 16 0.54 -37.45 -6.30
CA PHE A 16 0.77 -36.01 -6.16
C PHE A 16 2.21 -35.69 -5.70
N HIS A 17 2.82 -36.52 -4.87
CA HIS A 17 4.20 -36.32 -4.42
C HIS A 17 5.23 -36.72 -5.48
N ALA A 18 4.93 -37.69 -6.35
CA ALA A 18 5.80 -38.10 -7.46
C ALA A 18 5.83 -37.00 -8.57
N ALA A 19 4.67 -36.46 -8.94
CA ALA A 19 4.56 -35.38 -9.92
C ALA A 19 5.29 -34.10 -9.50
N ARG A 20 5.27 -33.79 -8.22
CA ARG A 20 5.96 -32.58 -7.67
C ARG A 20 7.50 -32.74 -7.68
N ARG A 21 8.03 -33.94 -7.62
CA ARG A 21 9.49 -34.22 -7.69
C ARG A 21 10.03 -34.19 -9.11
N SER A 22 9.25 -34.54 -10.12
CA SER A 22 9.66 -34.43 -11.52
C SER A 22 9.68 -32.99 -12.00
N PHE A 23 8.68 -32.19 -11.64
CA PHE A 23 8.61 -30.78 -12.00
C PHE A 23 9.79 -29.93 -11.47
N LEU A 24 10.33 -30.28 -10.30
CA LEU A 24 11.50 -29.59 -9.71
C LEU A 24 12.84 -30.05 -10.31
N ARG A 25 12.90 -31.15 -11.02
CA ARG A 25 14.12 -31.63 -11.68
C ARG A 25 14.32 -31.04 -13.08
N ASP A 26 13.24 -30.78 -13.81
CA ASP A 26 13.29 -30.27 -15.18
C ASP A 26 13.51 -28.73 -15.25
N ALA A 27 13.35 -28.01 -14.13
CA ALA A 27 13.60 -26.57 -14.04
C ALA A 27 15.09 -26.20 -13.81
N MET A 28 16.00 -27.17 -13.69
CA MET A 28 17.43 -26.92 -13.41
C MET A 28 18.39 -27.07 -14.60
N VAL A 29 17.90 -27.27 -15.79
CA VAL A 29 18.75 -27.47 -16.98
C VAL A 29 18.30 -26.57 -18.13
N VAL A 30 18.33 -25.26 -17.99
CA VAL A 30 18.54 -24.29 -19.11
C VAL A 30 19.03 -22.97 -18.54
N GLY A 31 20.28 -22.61 -18.76
CA GLY A 31 20.77 -21.28 -18.41
C GLY A 31 22.26 -21.10 -18.42
N GLY A 32 22.89 -21.36 -19.54
CA GLY A 32 24.27 -20.92 -19.81
C GLY A 32 24.30 -20.17 -21.13
N GLY A 33 24.34 -18.85 -21.07
CA GLY A 33 24.55 -18.01 -22.25
C GLY A 33 24.91 -16.60 -21.82
N ALA A 34 26.22 -16.30 -21.91
CA ALA A 34 26.73 -14.95 -21.71
C ALA A 34 26.25 -14.04 -22.83
N ALA A 35 25.70 -12.89 -22.52
CA ALA A 35 25.45 -11.81 -23.46
C ALA A 35 26.00 -10.50 -22.92
N THR A 36 26.80 -9.86 -23.73
CA THR A 36 27.56 -8.63 -23.57
C THR A 36 26.66 -7.40 -23.34
N LEU A 37 27.07 -6.56 -22.38
CA LEU A 37 26.49 -5.24 -22.11
C LEU A 37 26.67 -4.29 -23.29
N GLY A 38 25.56 -3.89 -23.90
CA GLY A 38 25.45 -2.70 -24.71
C GLY A 38 24.67 -1.63 -23.96
N ALA A 39 25.30 -0.49 -23.73
CA ALA A 39 24.65 0.67 -23.15
C ALA A 39 23.60 1.21 -24.13
N LEU A 40 22.32 1.02 -23.81
CA LEU A 40 21.20 1.66 -24.52
C LEU A 40 20.58 2.70 -23.58
N GLY A 41 20.65 3.95 -24.03
CA GLY A 41 19.95 5.06 -23.42
C GLY A 41 18.45 4.78 -23.40
N VAL A 42 17.87 4.73 -22.21
CA VAL A 42 16.41 4.57 -22.02
C VAL A 42 15.76 5.91 -22.36
N SER A 43 15.24 6.04 -23.56
CA SER A 43 14.27 7.08 -23.87
C SER A 43 12.95 6.69 -23.18
N MET A 44 12.52 7.45 -22.19
CA MET A 44 11.20 7.30 -21.59
C MET A 44 10.13 7.64 -22.64
N SER A 45 9.44 6.65 -23.14
CA SER A 45 8.25 6.87 -23.95
C SER A 45 7.10 7.33 -23.06
N PRO A 46 6.33 8.37 -23.46
CA PRO A 46 5.14 8.77 -22.70
C PRO A 46 4.14 7.63 -22.63
N SER A 47 3.48 7.49 -21.48
CA SER A 47 2.41 6.52 -21.25
C SER A 47 1.33 6.61 -22.33
N ALA A 48 0.82 5.48 -22.81
CA ALA A 48 -0.19 5.42 -23.88
C ALA A 48 -1.53 6.09 -23.50
N MET A 49 -1.81 6.27 -22.20
CA MET A 49 -2.95 7.05 -21.71
C MET A 49 -2.66 8.57 -21.72
N ALA A 50 -1.40 8.99 -21.52
CA ALA A 50 -1.02 10.40 -21.58
C ALA A 50 -1.11 11.00 -23.00
N ALA A 51 -1.07 10.19 -24.03
CA ALA A 51 -1.18 10.65 -25.43
C ALA A 51 -2.60 11.09 -25.83
N SER A 52 -3.64 10.74 -25.05
CA SER A 52 -5.04 11.11 -25.38
C SER A 52 -5.60 12.25 -24.53
N ALA A 53 -4.91 12.67 -23.48
CA ALA A 53 -5.28 13.80 -22.64
C ALA A 53 -4.03 14.64 -22.37
N SER A 54 -3.66 15.48 -23.32
CA SER A 54 -2.67 16.51 -23.07
C SER A 54 -3.31 17.59 -22.17
N ALA A 55 -3.41 17.32 -20.87
CA ALA A 55 -3.55 18.43 -19.94
C ALA A 55 -2.35 19.34 -20.16
N LYS A 56 -2.59 20.55 -20.68
CA LYS A 56 -1.51 21.55 -20.82
C LYS A 56 -0.97 21.81 -19.42
N PRO A 57 0.36 21.66 -19.18
CA PRO A 57 0.94 22.17 -17.95
C PRO A 57 0.47 23.61 -17.76
N GLY A 58 0.18 24.00 -16.51
CA GLY A 58 -0.15 25.39 -16.22
C GLY A 58 0.93 26.30 -16.85
N ASN A 59 0.53 27.46 -17.36
CA ASN A 59 1.41 28.39 -18.09
C ASN A 59 2.56 29.01 -17.23
N GLY A 60 2.81 28.47 -16.01
CA GLY A 60 3.87 28.88 -15.11
C GLY A 60 5.04 27.91 -15.06
N PRO A 61 6.18 28.32 -14.51
CA PRO A 61 7.29 27.41 -14.24
C PRO A 61 6.84 26.37 -13.21
N THR A 62 7.16 25.09 -13.45
CA THR A 62 6.90 23.97 -12.53
C THR A 62 7.69 24.17 -11.24
N SER A 63 7.01 24.08 -10.09
CA SER A 63 7.63 24.20 -8.78
C SER A 63 7.91 22.82 -8.18
N HIS A 64 8.88 22.78 -7.26
CA HIS A 64 9.21 21.57 -6.50
C HIS A 64 9.18 21.89 -5.00
N TYR A 65 8.30 21.21 -4.28
CA TYR A 65 8.12 21.35 -2.84
C TYR A 65 8.73 20.17 -2.10
N TYR A 66 9.04 20.37 -0.83
CA TYR A 66 9.50 19.31 0.07
C TYR A 66 8.68 19.33 1.36
N ILE A 67 8.15 18.15 1.75
CA ILE A 67 7.37 17.97 2.98
C ILE A 67 8.10 16.94 3.84
N PRO A 68 8.73 17.35 4.96
CA PRO A 68 9.28 16.42 5.91
C PRO A 68 8.15 15.68 6.65
N ALA A 69 8.40 14.45 7.06
CA ALA A 69 7.50 13.75 7.98
C ALA A 69 7.76 14.22 9.41
N SER A 70 6.86 14.99 9.95
CA SER A 70 6.93 15.52 11.31
C SER A 70 5.55 15.57 11.93
N ALA A 71 5.50 15.85 13.22
CA ALA A 71 4.26 16.01 13.94
C ALA A 71 3.37 17.17 13.40
N GLU A 72 3.91 18.12 12.63
CA GLU A 72 3.17 19.22 11.99
C GLU A 72 2.64 18.86 10.60
N THR A 73 3.17 17.79 9.98
CA THR A 73 2.91 17.47 8.56
C THR A 73 2.21 16.14 8.35
N VAL A 74 1.96 15.38 9.44
CA VAL A 74 1.29 14.09 9.34
C VAL A 74 -0.13 14.11 9.91
N LEU A 75 -1.00 13.34 9.27
CA LEU A 75 -2.29 12.92 9.79
C LEU A 75 -2.16 11.47 10.21
N TRP A 76 -2.14 11.19 11.51
CA TRP A 76 -1.95 9.82 11.97
C TRP A 76 -3.30 9.11 12.06
N GLY A 77 -3.52 8.18 11.14
CA GLY A 77 -4.63 7.24 11.14
C GLY A 77 -5.85 7.61 10.28
N TYR A 78 -5.80 8.70 9.47
CA TYR A 78 -6.99 9.11 8.73
C TYR A 78 -6.70 10.05 7.55
N PHE A 79 -7.69 10.14 6.66
CA PHE A 79 -7.83 11.19 5.66
C PHE A 79 -8.86 12.24 6.15
N SER A 80 -8.64 13.49 5.86
CA SER A 80 -9.54 14.58 6.26
C SER A 80 -9.70 15.60 5.15
N LYS A 81 -10.97 15.95 4.86
CA LYS A 81 -11.31 17.01 3.91
C LYS A 81 -11.24 18.41 4.51
N SER A 82 -11.23 18.54 5.84
CA SER A 82 -11.17 19.81 6.56
C SER A 82 -9.83 20.10 7.22
N ALA A 83 -8.87 19.16 7.18
CA ALA A 83 -7.54 19.38 7.72
C ALA A 83 -6.85 20.53 6.97
N LYS A 84 -6.09 21.34 7.71
CA LYS A 84 -5.29 22.40 7.09
C LYS A 84 -4.24 21.78 6.17
N PRO A 85 -4.16 22.16 4.89
CA PRO A 85 -3.14 21.69 3.99
C PRO A 85 -1.72 22.02 4.48
N VAL A 86 -0.80 21.09 4.28
CA VAL A 86 0.64 21.33 4.54
C VAL A 86 1.24 22.23 3.46
N VAL A 87 0.78 22.03 2.22
CA VAL A 87 1.18 22.83 1.06
C VAL A 87 0.03 22.92 0.06
N GLU A 88 -0.01 24.03 -0.68
CA GLU A 88 -0.89 24.23 -1.83
C GLU A 88 -0.05 24.29 -3.10
N ILE A 89 -0.42 23.52 -4.12
CA ILE A 89 0.33 23.36 -5.36
C ILE A 89 -0.54 23.62 -6.59
N GLU A 90 0.12 23.88 -7.72
CA GLU A 90 -0.53 23.93 -9.04
C GLU A 90 -0.40 22.59 -9.78
N THR A 91 -1.26 22.40 -10.79
CA THR A 91 -1.12 21.26 -11.70
C THR A 91 0.23 21.27 -12.42
N GLY A 92 0.93 20.14 -12.45
CA GLY A 92 2.27 19.98 -13.02
C GLY A 92 3.40 20.04 -11.99
N ASP A 93 3.14 20.55 -10.78
CA ASP A 93 4.15 20.66 -9.73
C ASP A 93 4.62 19.32 -9.20
N TYR A 94 5.82 19.32 -8.60
CA TYR A 94 6.43 18.19 -7.92
C TYR A 94 6.42 18.40 -6.41
N VAL A 95 6.21 17.33 -5.67
CA VAL A 95 6.36 17.31 -4.21
C VAL A 95 7.20 16.11 -3.80
N THR A 96 8.29 16.35 -3.09
CA THR A 96 9.02 15.30 -2.39
C THR A 96 8.46 15.19 -0.97
N ILE A 97 7.99 14.01 -0.60
CA ILE A 97 7.28 13.73 0.65
C ILE A 97 8.02 12.64 1.41
N GLU A 98 8.43 12.93 2.64
CA GLU A 98 8.88 11.91 3.57
C GLU A 98 7.69 11.20 4.20
N THR A 99 7.83 9.89 4.39
CA THR A 99 6.84 9.06 5.09
C THR A 99 7.51 8.28 6.22
N LEU A 100 6.74 8.02 7.27
CA LEU A 100 7.17 7.22 8.43
C LEU A 100 6.30 5.97 8.54
N THR A 101 6.92 4.84 8.81
CA THR A 101 6.15 3.66 9.19
C THR A 101 5.67 3.76 10.63
N HIS A 102 4.42 3.39 10.88
CA HIS A 102 3.85 3.31 12.22
C HIS A 102 4.46 2.17 13.06
N HIS A 103 5.22 1.28 12.44
CA HIS A 103 6.00 0.20 13.05
C HIS A 103 7.37 0.62 13.61
N SER A 104 7.74 1.89 13.54
CA SER A 104 9.11 2.32 13.91
C SER A 104 9.49 2.01 15.37
N ASN A 105 8.51 1.91 16.26
CA ASN A 105 8.75 1.54 17.67
C ASN A 105 8.96 0.04 17.92
N ASP A 106 8.85 -0.81 16.89
CA ASP A 106 9.29 -2.22 16.97
C ASP A 106 10.80 -2.31 17.24
N ASP A 107 11.58 -1.34 16.72
CA ASP A 107 12.96 -1.09 17.10
C ASP A 107 13.30 0.41 16.99
N ALA A 108 12.91 1.17 18.00
CA ALA A 108 13.11 2.62 18.03
C ALA A 108 14.60 3.05 17.91
N GLU A 109 15.53 2.23 18.37
CA GLU A 109 16.96 2.51 18.23
C GLU A 109 17.41 2.54 16.76
N ARG A 110 16.79 1.71 15.90
CA ARG A 110 17.10 1.62 14.47
C ARG A 110 16.27 2.55 13.61
N MET A 111 15.01 2.82 14.00
CA MET A 111 14.02 3.43 13.11
C MET A 111 13.50 4.81 13.55
N VAL A 112 13.74 5.21 14.79
CA VAL A 112 13.27 6.51 15.34
C VAL A 112 14.42 7.39 15.79
N LYS A 113 15.36 6.84 16.57
CA LYS A 113 16.38 7.59 17.27
C LYS A 113 17.29 8.39 16.33
N GLY A 114 17.41 9.69 16.62
CA GLY A 114 18.23 10.63 15.86
C GLY A 114 17.54 11.26 14.67
N ASP A 115 16.29 10.84 14.33
CA ASP A 115 15.43 11.49 13.35
C ASP A 115 14.47 12.44 14.07
N PRO A 116 14.67 13.77 14.01
CA PRO A 116 13.82 14.73 14.74
C PRO A 116 12.36 14.67 14.31
N GLY A 117 12.09 14.36 13.04
CA GLY A 117 10.75 14.19 12.52
C GLY A 117 10.06 12.98 13.16
N ALA A 118 10.69 11.81 13.11
CA ALA A 118 10.19 10.60 13.74
C ALA A 118 10.04 10.77 15.27
N GLU A 119 11.04 11.31 15.93
CA GLU A 119 10.98 11.57 17.38
C GLU A 119 9.81 12.50 17.75
N SER A 120 9.49 13.49 16.91
CA SER A 120 8.35 14.38 17.13
C SER A 120 7.00 13.68 16.98
N VAL A 121 6.88 12.76 16.01
CA VAL A 121 5.66 11.99 15.75
C VAL A 121 5.43 10.94 16.84
N PHE A 122 6.47 10.22 17.24
CA PHE A 122 6.40 9.16 18.26
C PHE A 122 6.52 9.67 19.69
N TYR A 123 6.48 10.98 19.92
CA TYR A 123 6.53 11.57 21.25
C TYR A 123 5.29 11.24 22.08
N TRP A 124 5.48 10.69 23.27
CA TRP A 124 4.43 10.35 24.22
C TRP A 124 4.06 11.56 25.08
N ASP A 125 2.87 12.09 24.89
CA ASP A 125 2.40 13.29 25.58
C ASP A 125 1.76 12.95 26.93
N ALA A 126 2.38 13.43 28.02
CA ALA A 126 1.89 13.20 29.38
C ALA A 126 0.48 13.76 29.65
N LYS A 127 0.06 14.82 28.93
CA LYS A 127 -1.27 15.40 29.08
C LYS A 127 -2.35 14.57 28.40
N ARG A 128 -2.00 13.91 27.29
CA ARG A 128 -2.92 13.11 26.48
C ARG A 128 -2.91 11.63 26.83
N LYS A 129 -2.00 11.20 27.70
CA LYS A 129 -1.80 9.81 28.06
C LYS A 129 -1.71 8.88 26.84
N GLY A 130 -0.91 9.28 25.87
CA GLY A 130 -0.72 8.50 24.65
C GLY A 130 0.19 9.18 23.66
N VAL A 131 0.37 8.54 22.51
CA VAL A 131 1.14 9.09 21.39
C VAL A 131 0.47 10.35 20.87
N ASN A 132 1.25 11.34 20.46
CA ASN A 132 0.74 12.55 19.87
C ASN A 132 0.27 12.29 18.44
N ARG A 133 -0.98 11.86 18.30
CA ARG A 133 -1.64 11.70 16.99
C ARG A 133 -2.07 13.06 16.45
N ARG A 134 -1.12 13.88 16.07
CA ARG A 134 -1.43 15.20 15.56
C ARG A 134 -2.38 15.16 14.40
N GLY A 135 -3.31 16.12 14.43
CA GLY A 135 -4.33 16.24 13.43
C GLY A 135 -5.48 15.24 13.53
N ALA A 136 -5.31 14.08 14.20
CA ALA A 136 -6.40 13.12 14.41
C ALA A 136 -7.38 13.57 15.51
N GLY A 137 -7.17 14.74 16.07
CA GLY A 137 -7.91 15.19 17.23
C GLY A 137 -7.40 14.53 18.52
N PRO A 138 -8.10 14.70 19.63
CA PRO A 138 -7.73 14.06 20.90
C PRO A 138 -7.71 12.55 20.74
N MET A 139 -6.85 11.90 21.50
CA MET A 139 -6.75 10.43 21.62
C MET A 139 -8.04 9.77 22.11
N ASP A 140 -9.11 10.49 22.07
CA ASP A 140 -10.45 10.04 22.32
C ASP A 140 -10.90 9.21 21.11
N ALA A 141 -11.21 7.94 21.32
CA ALA A 141 -11.67 6.99 20.32
C ALA A 141 -12.89 7.45 19.51
N LYS A 142 -13.59 8.51 19.95
CA LYS A 142 -14.73 9.10 19.24
C LYS A 142 -14.32 10.06 18.13
N ILE A 143 -13.09 10.51 18.08
CA ILE A 143 -12.62 11.56 17.15
C ILE A 143 -11.46 11.04 16.28
N GLY A 144 -10.78 10.00 16.67
CA GLY A 144 -9.74 9.38 15.87
C GLY A 144 -10.34 8.65 14.68
N ALA A 145 -9.75 8.76 13.53
CA ALA A 145 -9.92 7.91 12.36
C ALA A 145 -11.34 7.31 12.19
N GLY A 146 -12.38 8.17 12.26
CA GLY A 146 -13.77 7.72 12.13
C GLY A 146 -14.30 6.88 13.29
N GLY A 147 -13.89 7.17 14.50
CA GLY A 147 -14.04 6.28 15.65
C GLY A 147 -13.07 5.11 15.51
N GLY A 148 -12.20 5.19 14.54
CA GLY A 148 -11.28 4.21 14.18
C GLY A 148 -9.89 4.61 14.64
N GLU A 149 -9.45 3.97 14.96
CA GLU A 149 -8.22 3.32 15.28
C GLU A 149 -7.37 3.15 14.03
N GLY A 150 -7.39 4.12 13.09
CA GLY A 150 -6.48 4.17 11.98
C GLY A 150 -5.05 4.28 12.47
N VAL A 151 -4.15 3.56 11.81
CA VAL A 151 -2.79 3.38 12.33
C VAL A 151 -1.72 4.02 11.44
N HIS A 152 -2.01 4.21 10.15
CA HIS A 152 -1.01 4.67 9.18
C HIS A 152 -0.67 6.14 9.39
N ILE A 153 0.61 6.47 9.33
CA ILE A 153 1.11 7.84 9.40
C ILE A 153 1.12 8.41 7.98
N CYS A 154 0.10 9.23 7.65
CA CYS A 154 -0.07 9.82 6.34
C CYS A 154 0.52 11.23 6.32
N THR A 155 1.55 11.49 5.54
CA THR A 155 2.10 12.84 5.33
C THR A 155 1.23 13.61 4.35
N GLY A 156 0.79 14.80 4.75
CA GLY A 156 -0.14 15.65 4.00
C GLY A 156 -1.11 16.40 4.94
N PRO A 157 -2.24 16.89 4.41
CA PRO A 157 -2.63 16.81 3.01
C PRO A 157 -1.96 17.87 2.11
N VAL A 158 -1.79 17.50 0.85
CA VAL A 158 -1.43 18.42 -0.23
C VAL A 158 -2.70 18.91 -0.89
N PHE A 159 -2.87 20.23 -0.99
CA PHE A 159 -4.02 20.85 -1.66
C PHE A 159 -3.66 21.18 -3.11
N ILE A 160 -4.39 20.65 -4.06
CA ILE A 160 -4.22 20.90 -5.48
C ILE A 160 -5.17 22.02 -5.88
N LYS A 161 -4.62 23.21 -6.22
CA LYS A 161 -5.41 24.37 -6.59
C LYS A 161 -6.27 24.08 -7.82
N GLY A 162 -7.52 24.51 -7.76
CA GLY A 162 -8.49 24.32 -8.81
C GLY A 162 -9.08 22.89 -8.91
N ALA A 163 -8.67 21.94 -8.07
CA ALA A 163 -9.29 20.63 -8.03
C ALA A 163 -10.71 20.71 -7.42
N GLU A 164 -11.68 20.16 -8.13
CA GLU A 164 -13.10 20.20 -7.80
C GLU A 164 -13.71 18.79 -7.87
N PRO A 165 -14.80 18.50 -7.17
CA PRO A 165 -15.47 17.20 -7.25
C PRO A 165 -15.86 16.82 -8.69
N GLY A 166 -15.42 15.63 -9.09
CA GLY A 166 -15.61 15.09 -10.43
C GLY A 166 -14.44 15.28 -11.38
N ASP A 167 -13.41 16.02 -10.99
CA ASP A 167 -12.12 16.02 -11.67
C ASP A 167 -11.38 14.68 -11.41
N ILE A 168 -10.31 14.42 -12.14
CA ILE A 168 -9.39 13.31 -11.89
C ILE A 168 -8.01 13.87 -11.52
N LEU A 169 -7.45 13.41 -10.41
CA LEU A 169 -6.07 13.70 -10.04
C LEU A 169 -5.15 12.55 -10.48
N GLU A 170 -4.23 12.86 -11.38
CA GLU A 170 -3.15 11.98 -11.78
C GLU A 170 -1.92 12.24 -10.87
N VAL A 171 -1.42 11.19 -10.24
CA VAL A 171 -0.26 11.23 -9.35
C VAL A 171 0.81 10.29 -9.89
N ARG A 172 1.90 10.86 -10.40
CA ARG A 172 3.04 10.12 -10.93
C ARG A 172 4.08 9.92 -9.85
N ILE A 173 4.44 8.69 -9.55
CA ILE A 173 5.50 8.34 -8.59
C ILE A 173 6.84 8.36 -9.31
N VAL A 174 7.52 9.51 -9.25
CA VAL A 174 8.76 9.76 -10.02
C VAL A 174 9.95 9.05 -9.40
N ASP A 175 10.03 9.05 -8.07
CA ASP A 175 11.10 8.38 -7.33
C ASP A 175 10.64 7.87 -5.99
N VAL A 176 11.27 6.80 -5.51
CA VAL A 176 11.06 6.22 -4.19
C VAL A 176 12.42 5.82 -3.62
N ALA A 177 12.77 6.36 -2.47
CA ALA A 177 14.02 6.09 -1.78
C ALA A 177 13.79 5.62 -0.34
N LEU A 178 14.59 4.66 0.11
CA LEU A 178 14.62 4.27 1.52
C LEU A 178 15.14 5.42 2.39
N ARG A 179 14.55 5.62 3.56
CA ARG A 179 15.11 6.52 4.58
C ARG A 179 16.08 5.74 5.45
N PRO A 180 17.38 6.13 5.47
CA PRO A 180 18.35 5.45 6.30
C PRO A 180 18.12 5.80 7.79
N SER A 181 18.58 4.91 8.67
CA SER A 181 18.63 5.19 10.11
C SER A 181 19.40 6.48 10.40
N ALA A 182 18.81 7.36 11.17
CA ALA A 182 19.46 8.59 11.63
C ALA A 182 20.38 8.35 12.84
N ASN A 183 20.28 7.19 13.50
CA ASN A 183 21.15 6.82 14.59
C ASN A 183 22.58 6.54 14.07
N PRO A 184 23.62 7.26 14.55
CA PRO A 184 25.00 7.07 14.11
C PRO A 184 25.53 5.62 14.24
N ALA A 185 24.98 4.84 15.18
CA ALA A 185 25.35 3.43 15.36
C ALA A 185 24.96 2.56 14.14
N PHE A 186 24.03 3.02 13.31
CA PHE A 186 23.52 2.30 12.14
C PHE A 186 23.70 3.10 10.84
N LYS A 187 24.69 3.99 10.80
CA LYS A 187 24.93 4.88 9.65
C LYS A 187 24.95 4.12 8.33
N GLY A 188 24.17 4.62 7.35
CA GLY A 188 24.09 4.08 5.99
C GLY A 188 23.25 2.81 5.86
N LYS A 189 22.52 2.41 6.91
CA LYS A 189 21.62 1.26 6.89
C LYS A 189 20.17 1.73 6.97
N SER A 190 19.28 1.01 6.29
CA SER A 190 17.84 1.18 6.42
C SER A 190 17.23 -0.05 7.09
N PHE A 191 16.15 0.14 7.82
CA PHE A 191 15.49 -0.92 8.57
C PHE A 191 13.98 -0.87 8.38
N GLY A 192 13.35 -2.01 8.60
CA GLY A 192 11.92 -2.16 8.64
C GLY A 192 11.52 -3.39 9.44
N SER A 193 10.25 -3.55 9.72
CA SER A 193 9.71 -4.68 10.43
C SER A 193 8.50 -5.27 9.74
N ASN A 194 8.25 -6.56 9.99
CA ASN A 194 7.02 -7.24 9.63
C ASN A 194 6.42 -7.81 10.90
N ALA A 195 5.14 -7.56 11.12
CA ALA A 195 4.39 -8.09 12.25
C ALA A 195 3.36 -9.12 11.78
N ALA A 196 3.57 -10.38 12.12
CA ALA A 196 2.53 -11.38 12.04
C ALA A 196 1.60 -11.21 13.26
N ALA A 197 0.56 -10.38 13.07
CA ALA A 197 -0.23 -9.79 14.15
C ALA A 197 -1.64 -10.39 14.27
N ASN A 198 -2.36 -9.99 15.32
CA ASN A 198 -3.70 -10.52 15.62
C ASN A 198 -4.78 -10.15 14.59
N TRP A 199 -4.58 -9.12 13.78
CA TRP A 199 -5.47 -8.75 12.67
C TRP A 199 -5.12 -9.45 11.35
N GLY A 200 -4.02 -10.22 11.29
CA GLY A 200 -3.65 -10.97 10.11
C GLY A 200 -4.62 -12.11 9.80
N PHE A 201 -4.84 -12.37 8.52
CA PHE A 201 -5.72 -13.45 8.04
C PHE A 201 -5.29 -14.83 8.56
N HIS A 202 -3.99 -15.01 8.81
CA HIS A 202 -3.42 -16.26 9.34
C HIS A 202 -3.74 -16.50 10.82
N TYR A 203 -4.17 -15.47 11.55
CA TYR A 203 -4.22 -15.52 13.01
C TYR A 203 -5.28 -16.50 13.54
N GLY A 204 -4.88 -17.33 14.45
CA GLY A 204 -5.72 -18.32 15.06
C GLY A 204 -5.78 -19.63 14.29
N ASP A 205 -6.70 -19.80 13.37
CA ASP A 205 -7.03 -21.09 12.77
C ASP A 205 -5.93 -21.66 11.86
N LEU A 206 -5.18 -20.77 11.19
CA LEU A 206 -4.10 -21.19 10.29
C LEU A 206 -2.77 -21.41 11.01
N LEU A 207 -2.66 -21.03 12.28
CA LEU A 207 -1.46 -21.26 13.08
C LEU A 207 -1.48 -22.63 13.74
N SER A 208 -0.28 -23.27 13.78
CA SER A 208 -0.04 -24.41 14.69
C SER A 208 0.05 -23.94 16.15
N GLU A 209 0.12 -24.88 17.10
CA GLU A 209 0.27 -24.53 18.51
C GLU A 209 1.63 -23.83 18.82
N PRO A 210 1.66 -22.83 19.72
CA PRO A 210 0.50 -22.22 20.34
C PRO A 210 -0.22 -21.29 19.36
N LYS A 211 -1.54 -21.45 19.25
CA LYS A 211 -2.40 -20.53 18.48
C LYS A 211 -2.40 -19.13 19.08
N LYS A 212 -2.82 -18.15 18.30
CA LYS A 212 -2.93 -16.74 18.73
C LYS A 212 -1.60 -16.16 19.25
N ARG A 213 -0.48 -16.46 18.58
CA ARG A 213 0.81 -15.84 18.84
C ARG A 213 1.10 -14.75 17.81
N GLU A 214 1.75 -13.71 18.24
CA GLU A 214 2.21 -12.62 17.39
C GLU A 214 3.73 -12.64 17.33
N VAL A 215 4.28 -12.30 16.16
CA VAL A 215 5.72 -12.32 15.92
C VAL A 215 6.12 -11.09 15.12
N VAL A 216 7.11 -10.36 15.62
CA VAL A 216 7.72 -9.24 14.88
C VAL A 216 9.08 -9.68 14.36
N THR A 217 9.35 -9.42 13.07
CA THR A 217 10.64 -9.69 12.42
C THR A 217 11.25 -8.38 11.93
N LEU A 218 12.44 -8.07 12.41
CA LEU A 218 13.24 -6.90 12.00
C LEU A 218 14.09 -7.24 10.79
N TYR A 219 14.11 -6.35 9.79
CA TYR A 219 14.89 -6.48 8.57
C TYR A 219 15.89 -5.32 8.43
N GLU A 220 17.10 -5.64 7.99
CA GLU A 220 18.03 -4.69 7.37
C GLU A 220 17.76 -4.68 5.87
N ILE A 221 17.59 -3.50 5.30
CA ILE A 221 17.21 -3.30 3.91
C ILE A 221 18.39 -2.67 3.17
N ASP A 222 18.81 -3.30 2.07
CA ASP A 222 19.91 -2.81 1.24
C ASP A 222 19.38 -2.52 -0.17
N ALA A 223 19.46 -1.25 -0.57
CA ALA A 223 19.11 -0.76 -1.91
C ALA A 223 20.32 -0.12 -2.60
N THR A 224 21.54 -0.45 -2.17
CA THR A 224 22.76 0.12 -2.75
C THR A 224 23.20 -0.66 -4.01
N GLY A 225 22.98 -0.06 -5.18
CA GLY A 225 23.48 -0.58 -6.46
C GLY A 225 22.82 -1.90 -6.86
N GLU A 226 23.61 -2.97 -6.99
CA GLU A 226 23.11 -4.30 -7.39
C GLU A 226 22.39 -5.07 -6.27
N ARG A 227 22.34 -4.53 -5.07
CA ARG A 227 21.77 -5.16 -3.89
C ARG A 227 20.40 -4.58 -3.59
N ASN A 228 19.36 -5.19 -4.11
CA ASN A 228 17.97 -4.81 -3.86
C ASN A 228 17.28 -5.91 -3.05
N TRP A 229 17.62 -6.04 -1.77
CA TRP A 229 17.07 -7.07 -0.90
C TRP A 229 16.97 -6.64 0.56
N ALA A 230 16.07 -7.31 1.30
CA ALA A 230 15.98 -7.24 2.75
C ALA A 230 16.41 -8.57 3.38
N ARG A 231 17.05 -8.51 4.53
CA ARG A 231 17.51 -9.64 5.31
C ARG A 231 17.03 -9.50 6.76
N ALA A 232 16.41 -10.56 7.29
CA ALA A 232 16.03 -10.60 8.69
C ALA A 232 17.27 -10.46 9.60
N VAL A 233 17.17 -9.58 10.58
CA VAL A 233 18.19 -9.36 11.59
C VAL A 233 17.90 -10.23 12.81
N TYR A 234 16.67 -10.16 13.29
CA TYR A 234 16.14 -11.02 14.36
C TYR A 234 14.61 -11.02 14.29
N ASN A 235 13.97 -11.97 14.97
CA ASN A 235 12.57 -11.87 15.32
C ASN A 235 12.35 -12.11 16.82
N TYR A 236 11.16 -11.76 17.28
CA TYR A 236 10.73 -12.06 18.64
C TYR A 236 9.21 -12.33 18.66
N ARG A 237 8.76 -13.14 19.60
CA ARG A 237 7.35 -13.24 19.92
C ARG A 237 6.96 -12.06 20.79
N TRP A 238 5.79 -11.49 20.50
CA TRP A 238 5.26 -10.43 21.32
C TRP A 238 5.07 -10.91 22.75
N THR A 239 5.49 -10.08 23.68
CA THR A 239 5.19 -10.21 25.10
C THR A 239 4.51 -8.91 25.54
N PRO A 240 3.64 -8.93 26.55
CA PRO A 240 2.98 -7.72 26.99
C PRO A 240 3.97 -6.59 27.22
N GLN A 241 3.76 -5.45 26.54
CA GLN A 241 4.56 -4.25 26.68
C GLN A 241 3.83 -3.24 27.55
N THR A 242 4.56 -2.46 28.30
CA THR A 242 4.01 -1.39 29.15
C THR A 242 4.39 -0.06 28.54
N ASP A 243 3.42 0.78 28.24
CA ASP A 243 3.66 2.10 27.71
C ASP A 243 4.22 3.08 28.76
N PRO A 244 4.67 4.29 28.36
CA PRO A 244 5.21 5.28 29.29
C PRO A 244 4.24 5.74 30.39
N PHE A 245 2.95 5.43 30.29
CA PHE A 245 1.92 5.77 31.28
C PHE A 245 1.48 4.59 32.15
N GLY A 246 2.12 3.43 31.99
CA GLY A 246 1.86 2.25 32.79
C GLY A 246 0.71 1.37 32.27
N VAL A 247 0.18 1.64 31.07
CA VAL A 247 -0.81 0.76 30.45
C VAL A 247 -0.12 -0.46 29.84
N VAL A 248 -0.66 -1.65 30.12
CA VAL A 248 -0.14 -2.91 29.60
C VAL A 248 -0.88 -3.26 28.29
N HIS A 249 -0.12 -3.50 27.23
CA HIS A 249 -0.59 -3.92 25.90
C HIS A 249 -0.27 -5.41 25.68
N PRO A 250 -1.24 -6.31 25.89
CA PRO A 250 -1.02 -7.76 25.84
C PRO A 250 -0.80 -8.26 24.40
N THR A 251 -1.28 -7.54 23.41
CA THR A 251 -1.13 -7.79 21.97
C THR A 251 -0.40 -6.63 21.31
N ILE A 252 0.08 -6.84 20.09
CA ILE A 252 0.58 -5.75 19.27
C ILE A 252 -0.56 -4.74 19.10
N ASP A 253 -0.24 -3.48 19.39
CA ASP A 253 -1.21 -2.39 19.34
C ASP A 253 -0.55 -1.16 18.72
N TYR A 254 -1.23 -0.57 17.77
CA TYR A 254 -0.81 0.66 17.13
C TYR A 254 -1.79 1.80 17.50
N PRO A 255 -1.27 2.95 17.69
CA PRO A 255 0.00 3.50 17.22
C PRO A 255 1.16 3.38 18.23
N GLY A 256 2.15 2.60 17.77
CA GLY A 256 3.51 2.81 18.17
C GLY A 256 3.87 2.59 19.64
N ILE A 257 3.43 1.48 20.25
CA ILE A 257 3.88 1.12 21.61
C ILE A 257 5.39 0.86 21.57
N PRO A 258 6.22 1.59 22.35
CA PRO A 258 7.64 1.33 22.38
C PRO A 258 7.95 -0.06 22.92
N VAL A 259 8.61 -0.89 22.13
CA VAL A 259 9.02 -2.22 22.55
C VAL A 259 10.22 -2.14 23.51
N ASN A 260 10.05 -2.64 24.71
CA ASN A 260 11.15 -2.78 25.65
C ASN A 260 11.98 -4.03 25.33
N HIS A 261 13.11 -3.84 24.69
CA HIS A 261 13.98 -4.92 24.24
C HIS A 261 14.56 -5.79 25.36
N SER A 262 14.49 -5.36 26.63
CA SER A 262 14.88 -6.20 27.77
C SER A 262 13.83 -7.25 28.14
N THR A 263 12.58 -7.10 27.66
CA THR A 263 11.46 -8.01 27.97
C THR A 263 11.19 -9.03 26.87
N ILE A 264 11.85 -8.90 25.72
CA ILE A 264 11.68 -9.80 24.57
C ILE A 264 12.88 -10.75 24.42
N ARG A 265 12.63 -11.92 23.86
CA ARG A 265 13.68 -12.87 23.49
C ARG A 265 13.94 -12.81 21.99
N LYS A 266 15.06 -12.20 21.59
CA LYS A 266 15.48 -12.14 20.19
C LYS A 266 15.99 -13.49 19.70
N ASN A 267 15.53 -13.88 18.50
CA ASN A 267 16.06 -15.01 17.74
C ASN A 267 16.81 -14.45 16.52
N GLU A 268 18.14 -14.47 16.57
CA GLU A 268 19.01 -13.95 15.51
C GLU A 268 19.24 -14.94 14.37
N ASN A 269 18.74 -16.18 14.51
CA ASN A 269 18.86 -17.21 13.48
C ASN A 269 17.60 -17.34 12.59
N VAL A 270 16.75 -16.31 12.59
CA VAL A 270 15.53 -16.28 11.78
C VAL A 270 15.85 -16.10 10.29
N LEU A 271 15.15 -16.83 9.40
CA LEU A 271 15.26 -16.73 7.95
C LEU A 271 16.71 -16.72 7.43
N LYS A 272 17.55 -17.56 8.04
CA LYS A 272 18.98 -17.62 7.75
C LYS A 272 19.22 -17.86 6.25
N ASN A 273 20.06 -17.03 5.64
CA ASN A 273 20.41 -17.05 4.21
C ASN A 273 19.24 -16.72 3.25
N ILE A 274 18.07 -16.31 3.75
CA ILE A 274 16.98 -15.84 2.91
C ILE A 274 17.18 -14.34 2.64
N ARG A 275 17.02 -13.96 1.39
CA ARG A 275 17.02 -12.57 0.91
C ARG A 275 15.68 -12.31 0.26
N VAL A 276 14.94 -11.35 0.80
CA VAL A 276 13.65 -10.91 0.27
C VAL A 276 13.91 -9.82 -0.75
N PRO A 277 13.55 -9.99 -2.03
CA PRO A 277 13.64 -8.91 -3.00
C PRO A 277 12.82 -7.70 -2.54
N ILE A 278 13.38 -6.49 -2.63
CA ILE A 278 12.64 -5.29 -2.28
C ILE A 278 11.87 -4.71 -3.47
N ARG A 279 10.73 -4.16 -3.17
CA ARG A 279 9.82 -3.45 -4.07
C ARG A 279 9.27 -2.23 -3.32
N PRO A 280 10.10 -1.17 -3.10
CA PRO A 280 9.67 -0.01 -2.32
C PRO A 280 8.42 0.63 -2.91
N HIS A 281 7.37 0.77 -2.10
CA HIS A 281 6.07 1.26 -2.51
C HIS A 281 5.31 1.88 -1.33
N PHE A 282 4.15 2.49 -1.62
CA PHE A 282 3.27 3.07 -0.60
C PHE A 282 1.99 2.25 -0.50
N GLY A 283 1.73 1.70 0.68
CA GLY A 283 0.49 0.98 0.99
C GLY A 283 -0.70 1.92 1.02
N THR A 284 -0.56 3.05 1.73
CA THR A 284 -1.60 4.06 1.87
C THR A 284 -1.30 5.29 1.01
N ILE A 285 -2.13 5.50 -0.02
CA ILE A 285 -2.05 6.64 -0.93
C ILE A 285 -3.44 7.01 -1.45
N GLY A 286 -3.83 8.28 -1.37
CA GLY A 286 -5.14 8.68 -1.85
C GLY A 286 -5.49 10.13 -1.58
N VAL A 287 -6.74 10.48 -1.91
CA VAL A 287 -7.35 11.78 -1.70
C VAL A 287 -8.49 11.68 -0.67
N ALA A 288 -8.88 12.80 -0.06
CA ALA A 288 -9.92 12.77 0.95
C ALA A 288 -11.29 12.42 0.35
N PRO A 289 -12.05 11.48 0.96
CA PRO A 289 -13.41 11.18 0.55
C PRO A 289 -14.41 12.25 0.97
N ALA A 290 -15.58 12.29 0.34
CA ALA A 290 -16.61 13.30 0.61
C ALA A 290 -17.53 12.95 1.78
N GLU A 291 -17.71 11.64 2.06
CA GLU A 291 -18.76 11.10 2.93
C GLU A 291 -18.58 11.45 4.40
N ALA A 292 -17.32 11.54 4.85
CA ALA A 292 -16.99 11.89 6.22
C ALA A 292 -15.78 12.83 6.27
N ASP A 293 -15.56 13.50 7.39
CA ASP A 293 -14.39 14.36 7.54
C ASP A 293 -13.14 13.56 7.92
N MET A 294 -13.23 12.79 8.97
CA MET A 294 -12.13 11.91 9.38
C MET A 294 -12.45 10.48 8.96
N VAL A 295 -11.77 10.00 7.92
CA VAL A 295 -11.94 8.64 7.43
C VAL A 295 -10.70 7.84 7.77
N THR A 296 -10.91 6.71 8.48
CA THR A 296 -9.81 5.82 8.89
C THR A 296 -8.94 5.43 7.71
N SER A 297 -7.63 5.45 7.93
CA SER A 297 -6.64 5.07 6.93
C SER A 297 -6.61 3.58 6.63
N ILE A 298 -7.28 2.72 7.42
CA ILE A 298 -7.18 1.27 7.26
C ILE A 298 -8.01 0.78 6.06
N PRO A 299 -9.34 0.95 5.96
CA PRO A 299 -10.08 0.45 4.82
C PRO A 299 -9.88 1.33 3.58
N PRO A 300 -9.40 0.80 2.45
CA PRO A 300 -9.35 1.52 1.19
C PRO A 300 -10.76 1.76 0.61
N SER A 301 -10.89 2.73 -0.30
CA SER A 301 -12.13 3.07 -0.97
C SER A 301 -11.90 3.62 -2.38
N TYR A 302 -12.97 4.15 -3.01
CA TYR A 302 -12.91 4.74 -4.34
C TYR A 302 -11.92 5.91 -4.47
N THR A 303 -11.58 6.57 -3.39
CA THR A 303 -10.59 7.67 -3.32
C THR A 303 -9.16 7.19 -3.06
N GLY A 304 -8.90 5.89 -3.08
CA GLY A 304 -7.63 5.31 -2.65
C GLY A 304 -7.65 4.97 -1.16
N GLY A 305 -6.58 5.24 -0.45
CA GLY A 305 -6.35 4.86 0.94
C GLY A 305 -5.36 3.71 1.04
N ASN A 306 -5.58 2.79 1.96
CA ASN A 306 -4.69 1.64 2.18
C ASN A 306 -4.95 0.54 1.15
N ILE A 307 -4.40 0.72 -0.05
CA ILE A 307 -4.61 -0.18 -1.18
C ILE A 307 -3.75 -1.44 -1.05
N ASP A 308 -2.54 -1.29 -0.53
CA ASP A 308 -1.53 -2.34 -0.32
C ASP A 308 -1.21 -3.15 -1.58
N ASN A 309 -0.97 -2.44 -2.65
CA ASN A 309 -0.49 -3.04 -3.88
C ASN A 309 0.99 -2.68 -4.12
N TRP A 310 1.88 -3.66 -4.04
CA TRP A 310 3.32 -3.46 -4.21
C TRP A 310 3.73 -2.84 -5.56
N ARG A 311 2.81 -2.72 -6.51
CA ARG A 311 3.04 -2.06 -7.79
C ARG A 311 2.95 -0.53 -7.67
N ILE A 312 2.52 0.01 -6.54
CA ILE A 312 2.43 1.47 -6.26
C ILE A 312 3.82 2.00 -5.86
N GLY A 313 4.80 1.79 -6.71
CA GLY A 313 6.19 2.16 -6.53
C GLY A 313 6.70 3.12 -7.61
N LYS A 314 8.02 3.29 -7.66
CA LYS A 314 8.69 4.16 -8.65
C LYS A 314 8.28 3.81 -10.09
N GLY A 315 7.91 4.83 -10.86
CA GLY A 315 7.50 4.72 -12.26
C GLY A 315 6.01 4.40 -12.46
N ALA A 316 5.27 4.20 -11.38
CA ALA A 316 3.83 4.02 -11.44
C ALA A 316 3.09 5.37 -11.45
N THR A 317 1.87 5.35 -11.99
CA THR A 317 0.93 6.47 -11.97
C THR A 317 -0.39 6.00 -11.41
N LEU A 318 -0.98 6.78 -10.51
CA LEU A 318 -2.34 6.56 -10.03
C LEU A 318 -3.25 7.69 -10.47
N TYR A 319 -4.48 7.32 -10.80
CA TYR A 319 -5.56 8.25 -11.13
C TYR A 319 -6.64 8.13 -10.08
N PHE A 320 -6.94 9.23 -9.39
CA PHE A 320 -7.93 9.27 -8.31
C PHE A 320 -9.11 10.15 -8.70
N PRO A 321 -10.36 9.70 -8.53
CA PRO A 321 -11.52 10.59 -8.61
C PRO A 321 -11.45 11.61 -7.47
N VAL A 322 -11.54 12.90 -7.82
CA VAL A 322 -11.58 13.98 -6.85
C VAL A 322 -12.98 14.08 -6.25
N ALA A 323 -13.07 13.90 -4.94
CA ALA A 323 -14.33 13.93 -4.20
C ALA A 323 -14.59 15.25 -3.47
N VAL A 324 -13.53 16.02 -3.18
CA VAL A 324 -13.60 17.28 -2.43
C VAL A 324 -12.69 18.34 -3.06
N ALA A 325 -12.99 19.62 -2.80
CA ALA A 325 -12.14 20.72 -3.29
C ALA A 325 -10.68 20.54 -2.82
N GLY A 326 -9.75 20.77 -3.73
CA GLY A 326 -8.32 20.61 -3.47
C GLY A 326 -7.84 19.15 -3.41
N ALA A 327 -8.72 18.18 -3.66
CA ALA A 327 -8.45 16.74 -3.57
C ALA A 327 -7.91 16.26 -2.21
N MET A 328 -7.09 17.04 -1.51
CA MET A 328 -6.52 16.76 -0.19
C MET A 328 -5.72 15.45 -0.16
N PHE A 329 -4.69 15.38 -1.01
CA PHE A 329 -3.87 14.19 -1.17
C PHE A 329 -2.98 13.93 0.06
N SER A 330 -2.91 12.68 0.49
CA SER A 330 -1.99 12.22 1.54
C SER A 330 -1.40 10.86 1.18
N VAL A 331 -0.18 10.60 1.66
CA VAL A 331 0.55 9.35 1.42
C VAL A 331 1.26 8.89 2.68
N GLY A 332 1.25 7.59 2.92
CA GLY A 332 1.88 6.98 4.10
C GLY A 332 2.06 5.48 3.91
N ASP A 333 2.22 4.78 5.03
CA ASP A 333 2.35 3.32 5.06
C ASP A 333 3.40 2.81 4.06
N PRO A 334 4.64 3.25 4.24
CA PRO A 334 5.70 2.95 3.30
C PRO A 334 6.28 1.56 3.54
N HIS A 335 6.38 0.78 2.47
CA HIS A 335 6.82 -0.62 2.48
C HIS A 335 8.12 -0.83 1.69
N ALA A 336 9.02 -1.66 2.22
CA ALA A 336 10.19 -2.12 1.45
C ALA A 336 9.84 -3.30 0.54
N SER A 337 8.94 -4.17 0.96
CA SER A 337 8.45 -5.31 0.18
C SER A 337 7.17 -5.87 0.77
N GLN A 338 6.30 -6.37 -0.11
CA GLN A 338 5.05 -7.02 0.25
C GLN A 338 4.79 -8.17 -0.72
N GLY A 339 4.21 -9.26 -0.24
CA GLY A 339 3.59 -10.28 -1.07
C GLY A 339 2.13 -9.94 -1.36
N ASP A 340 1.58 -10.40 -2.49
CA ASP A 340 0.14 -10.30 -2.71
C ASP A 340 -0.62 -10.94 -1.55
N SER A 341 -1.73 -10.33 -1.16
CA SER A 341 -2.62 -10.65 -0.03
C SER A 341 -2.20 -10.19 1.37
N GLU A 342 -0.95 -9.82 1.61
CA GLU A 342 -0.47 -9.30 2.90
C GLU A 342 -0.90 -10.13 4.14
N LEU A 343 -0.88 -11.44 4.00
CA LEU A 343 -1.58 -12.43 4.84
C LEU A 343 -1.39 -12.29 6.35
N CYS A 344 -0.23 -11.82 6.79
CA CYS A 344 0.06 -11.74 8.23
C CYS A 344 -0.31 -10.41 8.89
N GLY A 345 -0.80 -9.44 8.10
CA GLY A 345 -1.28 -8.17 8.61
C GLY A 345 -0.37 -6.98 8.32
N THR A 346 0.85 -7.22 7.82
CA THR A 346 1.80 -6.17 7.45
C THR A 346 2.74 -6.64 6.34
N ALA A 347 3.32 -5.69 5.62
CA ALA A 347 4.46 -5.85 4.72
C ALA A 347 5.80 -5.90 5.50
N ILE A 348 6.91 -5.56 4.84
CA ILE A 348 8.11 -5.06 5.52
C ILE A 348 7.95 -3.54 5.62
N GLU A 349 7.44 -3.11 6.74
CA GLU A 349 7.13 -1.73 7.08
C GLU A 349 8.43 -0.94 7.27
N CYS A 350 8.65 0.11 6.48
CA CYS A 350 9.87 0.93 6.58
C CYS A 350 9.59 2.37 6.18
N SER A 351 10.41 3.33 6.63
CA SER A 351 10.24 4.72 6.22
C SER A 351 10.83 4.97 4.83
N LEU A 352 10.09 5.69 3.98
CA LEU A 352 10.48 6.03 2.61
C LEU A 352 10.39 7.54 2.37
N THR A 353 11.04 7.99 1.30
CA THR A 353 10.85 9.31 0.72
C THR A 353 10.39 9.13 -0.74
N GLY A 354 9.23 9.68 -1.09
CA GLY A 354 8.69 9.65 -2.44
C GLY A 354 8.74 11.02 -3.11
N THR A 355 9.01 11.06 -4.41
CA THR A 355 8.83 12.25 -5.24
C THR A 355 7.66 12.02 -6.18
N PHE A 356 6.68 12.92 -6.12
CA PHE A 356 5.42 12.84 -6.85
C PHE A 356 5.26 14.04 -7.76
N GLN A 357 4.71 13.82 -8.96
CA GLN A 357 4.19 14.88 -9.82
C GLN A 357 2.68 14.80 -9.85
N PHE A 358 2.01 15.96 -9.77
CA PHE A 358 0.55 16.06 -9.72
C PHE A 358 0.02 16.71 -11.00
N VAL A 359 -0.92 16.04 -11.67
CA VAL A 359 -1.58 16.55 -12.86
C VAL A 359 -3.09 16.50 -12.65
N LEU A 360 -3.76 17.63 -12.80
CA LEU A 360 -5.20 17.75 -12.64
C LEU A 360 -5.89 17.68 -14.01
N HIS A 361 -6.78 16.70 -14.19
CA HIS A 361 -7.66 16.58 -15.35
C HIS A 361 -9.04 17.12 -14.99
N LYS A 362 -9.44 18.20 -15.62
CA LYS A 362 -10.73 18.83 -15.33
C LYS A 362 -11.90 18.03 -15.88
N LYS A 363 -12.98 17.91 -15.11
CA LYS A 363 -14.20 17.20 -15.50
C LYS A 363 -14.70 17.58 -16.90
N ALA A 364 -14.56 18.83 -17.29
CA ALA A 364 -14.98 19.31 -18.62
C ALA A 364 -14.14 18.74 -19.77
N GLU A 365 -12.92 18.25 -19.48
CA GLU A 365 -11.98 17.71 -20.45
C GLU A 365 -12.02 16.17 -20.53
N LEU A 366 -12.73 15.50 -19.63
CA LEU A 366 -12.79 14.05 -19.54
C LEU A 366 -13.65 13.37 -20.63
N PRO A 367 -14.77 13.96 -21.12
CA PRO A 367 -15.61 13.28 -22.09
C PRO A 367 -14.86 12.80 -23.32
N GLY A 368 -15.03 11.51 -23.66
CA GLY A 368 -14.32 10.88 -24.78
C GLY A 368 -12.89 10.42 -24.48
N THR A 369 -12.40 10.62 -23.27
CA THR A 369 -11.11 10.07 -22.80
C THR A 369 -11.30 8.78 -22.00
N PRO A 370 -10.26 7.97 -21.82
CA PRO A 370 -10.31 6.78 -20.96
C PRO A 370 -10.63 7.08 -19.48
N LEU A 371 -10.54 8.35 -19.05
CA LEU A 371 -10.79 8.79 -17.68
C LEU A 371 -12.23 9.28 -17.44
N ALA A 372 -13.07 9.33 -18.50
CA ALA A 372 -14.39 9.96 -18.45
C ALA A 372 -15.34 9.41 -17.36
N GLU A 373 -15.26 8.11 -17.10
CA GLU A 373 -16.13 7.41 -16.16
C GLU A 373 -15.37 6.79 -14.98
N LEU A 374 -14.13 7.27 -14.76
CA LEU A 374 -13.28 6.74 -13.69
C LEU A 374 -13.84 7.12 -12.31
N ASN A 375 -14.24 6.12 -11.53
CA ASN A 375 -14.81 6.25 -10.20
C ASN A 375 -14.13 5.34 -9.17
N TYR A 376 -12.89 4.95 -9.44
CA TYR A 376 -12.03 4.10 -8.61
C TYR A 376 -10.56 4.49 -8.81
N PRO A 377 -9.64 4.10 -7.89
CA PRO A 377 -8.22 4.32 -8.11
C PRO A 377 -7.69 3.39 -9.21
N LEU A 378 -7.32 3.96 -10.36
CA LEU A 378 -6.67 3.23 -11.45
C LEU A 378 -5.16 3.37 -11.30
N LEU A 379 -4.47 2.24 -11.32
CA LEU A 379 -3.00 2.18 -11.30
C LEU A 379 -2.49 1.84 -12.70
N GLU A 380 -1.52 2.57 -13.15
CA GLU A 380 -0.80 2.36 -14.40
C GLU A 380 0.69 2.20 -14.12
N THR A 381 1.29 1.12 -14.59
CA THR A 381 2.74 0.91 -14.63
C THR A 381 3.25 1.09 -16.05
N GLN A 382 4.55 0.94 -16.26
CA GLN A 382 5.11 0.93 -17.62
C GLN A 382 4.42 -0.14 -18.50
N ASP A 383 4.18 -1.33 -17.95
CA ASP A 383 3.76 -2.51 -18.69
C ASP A 383 2.27 -2.86 -18.53
N ASP A 384 1.63 -2.38 -17.47
CA ASP A 384 0.31 -2.87 -17.04
C ASP A 384 -0.67 -1.75 -16.75
N TRP A 385 -1.97 -2.02 -16.96
CA TRP A 385 -3.05 -1.38 -16.23
C TRP A 385 -3.52 -2.31 -15.11
N VAL A 386 -3.72 -1.73 -13.93
CA VAL A 386 -4.12 -2.47 -12.73
C VAL A 386 -5.34 -1.79 -12.11
N LEU A 387 -6.43 -2.51 -12.03
CA LEU A 387 -7.69 -2.02 -11.46
C LEU A 387 -7.92 -2.68 -10.11
N HIS A 388 -8.31 -1.87 -9.12
CA HIS A 388 -8.58 -2.37 -7.77
C HIS A 388 -10.07 -2.53 -7.55
N GLY A 389 -10.49 -3.75 -7.23
CA GLY A 389 -11.81 -4.04 -6.68
C GLY A 389 -11.73 -4.20 -5.17
N PHE A 390 -12.74 -3.69 -4.49
CA PHE A 390 -12.89 -3.81 -3.04
C PHE A 390 -14.17 -4.55 -2.71
N SER A 391 -14.27 -5.11 -1.49
CA SER A 391 -15.52 -5.76 -1.05
C SER A 391 -16.73 -4.83 -1.19
N PHE A 392 -16.50 -3.53 -0.99
CA PHE A 392 -17.44 -2.43 -1.24
C PHE A 392 -16.68 -1.31 -1.97
N ALA A 393 -17.11 -0.95 -3.15
CA ALA A 393 -16.42 0.06 -3.98
C ALA A 393 -16.35 1.43 -3.26
N ASN A 394 -17.44 1.82 -2.60
CA ASN A 394 -17.51 2.96 -1.68
C ASN A 394 -18.20 2.52 -0.38
N TYR A 395 -17.43 1.87 0.51
CA TYR A 395 -17.98 1.32 1.74
C TYR A 395 -18.64 2.39 2.64
N LEU A 396 -18.17 3.64 2.57
CA LEU A 396 -18.73 4.74 3.36
C LEU A 396 -20.18 5.03 2.96
N ALA A 397 -20.46 5.13 1.67
CA ALA A 397 -21.80 5.37 1.15
C ALA A 397 -22.67 4.10 1.23
N GLU A 398 -22.13 2.93 0.86
CA GLU A 398 -22.87 1.67 0.77
C GLU A 398 -23.29 1.13 2.13
N LEU A 399 -22.46 1.30 3.17
CA LEU A 399 -22.76 0.84 4.53
C LEU A 399 -23.36 1.93 5.42
N GLY A 400 -23.25 3.21 5.02
CA GLY A 400 -23.86 4.34 5.70
C GLY A 400 -23.35 4.56 7.13
N ALA A 401 -24.27 4.90 8.06
CA ALA A 401 -23.90 5.14 9.44
C ALA A 401 -23.22 3.91 10.07
N GLY A 402 -22.03 4.13 10.68
CA GLY A 402 -21.22 3.06 11.26
C GLY A 402 -20.42 2.25 10.22
N ALA A 403 -20.30 2.72 8.98
CA ALA A 403 -19.54 2.06 7.92
C ALA A 403 -18.10 1.71 8.35
N GLN A 404 -17.42 2.66 8.98
CA GLN A 404 -16.03 2.50 9.39
C GLN A 404 -15.78 1.42 10.45
N GLN A 405 -16.80 1.05 11.23
CA GLN A 405 -16.73 -0.06 12.19
C GLN A 405 -17.25 -1.36 11.58
N SER A 406 -18.33 -1.29 10.79
CA SER A 406 -19.01 -2.48 10.28
C SER A 406 -18.27 -3.17 9.13
N ILE A 407 -17.42 -2.45 8.40
CA ILE A 407 -16.69 -2.96 7.24
C ILE A 407 -15.85 -4.19 7.58
N TYR A 408 -15.20 -4.22 8.75
CA TYR A 408 -14.33 -5.31 9.18
C TYR A 408 -15.02 -6.67 9.28
N SER A 409 -16.32 -6.69 9.49
CA SER A 409 -17.11 -7.93 9.58
C SER A 409 -17.86 -8.31 8.30
N LYS A 410 -17.77 -7.46 7.26
CA LYS A 410 -18.56 -7.62 6.02
C LYS A 410 -17.71 -7.91 4.79
N SER A 411 -16.40 -7.79 4.91
CA SER A 411 -15.48 -7.98 3.77
C SER A 411 -15.40 -9.42 3.31
N SER A 412 -15.19 -9.59 2.02
CA SER A 412 -15.12 -10.86 1.34
C SER A 412 -14.30 -10.77 0.07
N VAL A 413 -13.42 -11.75 -0.16
CA VAL A 413 -12.66 -11.86 -1.43
C VAL A 413 -13.60 -12.02 -2.62
N ASP A 414 -14.74 -12.74 -2.47
CA ASP A 414 -15.73 -12.89 -3.55
C ASP A 414 -16.33 -11.54 -3.96
N LEU A 415 -16.69 -10.69 -2.99
CA LEU A 415 -17.20 -9.35 -3.29
C LEU A 415 -16.14 -8.50 -3.99
N ALA A 416 -14.90 -8.50 -3.50
CA ALA A 416 -13.80 -7.76 -4.10
C ALA A 416 -13.47 -8.24 -5.52
N LEU A 417 -13.51 -9.56 -5.76
CA LEU A 417 -13.33 -10.13 -7.09
C LEU A 417 -14.42 -9.70 -8.06
N ARG A 418 -15.68 -9.67 -7.61
CA ARG A 418 -16.82 -9.17 -8.43
C ARG A 418 -16.65 -7.71 -8.80
N ASP A 419 -16.23 -6.88 -7.85
CA ASP A 419 -16.00 -5.46 -8.11
C ASP A 419 -14.83 -5.26 -9.08
N ALA A 420 -13.71 -5.97 -8.91
CA ALA A 420 -12.58 -5.96 -9.85
C ALA A 420 -13.00 -6.42 -11.25
N TYR A 421 -13.82 -7.47 -11.33
CA TYR A 421 -14.37 -7.97 -12.61
C TYR A 421 -15.20 -6.90 -13.32
N HIS A 422 -16.13 -6.27 -12.62
CA HIS A 422 -16.98 -5.24 -13.21
C HIS A 422 -16.17 -4.04 -13.70
N LYS A 423 -15.19 -3.59 -12.92
CA LYS A 423 -14.29 -2.49 -13.27
C LYS A 423 -13.44 -2.83 -14.51
N MET A 424 -12.82 -4.01 -14.54
CA MET A 424 -12.01 -4.45 -15.68
C MET A 424 -12.84 -4.61 -16.95
N ARG A 425 -14.02 -5.23 -16.87
CA ARG A 425 -14.93 -5.34 -18.01
C ARG A 425 -15.29 -3.96 -18.55
N HIS A 426 -15.72 -3.05 -17.68
CA HIS A 426 -16.07 -1.68 -18.08
C HIS A 426 -14.86 -0.95 -18.70
N PHE A 427 -13.69 -1.07 -18.09
CA PHE A 427 -12.46 -0.49 -18.61
C PHE A 427 -12.15 -0.96 -20.03
N LEU A 428 -12.24 -2.26 -20.29
CA LEU A 428 -11.99 -2.82 -21.62
C LEU A 428 -13.02 -2.35 -22.66
N MET A 429 -14.30 -2.32 -22.30
CA MET A 429 -15.35 -1.85 -23.18
C MET A 429 -15.20 -0.37 -23.53
N THR A 430 -14.87 0.47 -22.55
CA THR A 430 -14.77 1.93 -22.74
C THR A 430 -13.45 2.37 -23.35
N THR A 431 -12.31 1.77 -22.92
CA THR A 431 -10.99 2.20 -23.38
C THR A 431 -10.52 1.47 -24.63
N GLN A 432 -10.90 0.21 -24.82
CA GLN A 432 -10.49 -0.60 -25.97
C GLN A 432 -11.63 -0.79 -27.00
N ARG A 433 -12.85 -0.29 -26.69
CA ARG A 433 -14.04 -0.37 -27.55
C ARG A 433 -14.48 -1.81 -27.86
N LEU A 434 -14.21 -2.73 -26.94
CA LEU A 434 -14.67 -4.11 -27.03
C LEU A 434 -16.16 -4.18 -26.70
N ASP A 435 -16.87 -5.13 -27.29
CA ASP A 435 -18.17 -5.50 -26.80
C ASP A 435 -18.06 -6.36 -25.52
N GLU A 436 -19.19 -6.69 -24.90
CA GLU A 436 -19.17 -7.42 -23.62
C GLU A 436 -18.61 -8.85 -23.76
N ASP A 437 -18.98 -9.54 -24.85
CA ASP A 437 -18.53 -10.92 -25.09
C ASP A 437 -17.01 -10.97 -25.36
N GLU A 438 -16.49 -10.01 -26.12
CA GLU A 438 -15.06 -9.83 -26.35
C GLU A 438 -14.32 -9.53 -25.06
N ALA A 439 -14.84 -8.60 -24.24
CA ALA A 439 -14.23 -8.24 -22.96
C ALA A 439 -14.20 -9.43 -21.99
N ILE A 440 -15.29 -10.20 -21.87
CA ILE A 440 -15.36 -11.40 -21.02
C ILE A 440 -14.37 -12.47 -21.50
N SER A 441 -14.32 -12.71 -22.81
CA SER A 441 -13.37 -13.67 -23.39
C SER A 441 -11.94 -13.26 -23.10
N LEU A 442 -11.59 -11.98 -23.36
CA LEU A 442 -10.25 -11.44 -23.11
C LEU A 442 -9.85 -11.51 -21.63
N MET A 443 -10.78 -11.16 -20.72
CA MET A 443 -10.52 -11.25 -19.29
C MET A 443 -10.15 -12.67 -18.84
N SER A 444 -10.80 -13.68 -19.41
CA SER A 444 -10.54 -15.08 -19.05
C SER A 444 -9.16 -15.58 -19.48
N VAL A 445 -8.57 -15.01 -20.52
CA VAL A 445 -7.31 -15.51 -21.11
C VAL A 445 -6.12 -14.60 -20.94
N ALA A 446 -6.31 -13.35 -20.49
CA ALA A 446 -5.25 -12.35 -20.46
C ALA A 446 -5.27 -11.39 -19.24
N VAL A 447 -6.25 -11.50 -18.35
CA VAL A 447 -6.29 -10.70 -17.12
C VAL A 447 -5.98 -11.58 -15.92
N ASP A 448 -4.96 -11.20 -15.15
CA ASP A 448 -4.61 -11.84 -13.88
C ASP A 448 -5.36 -11.18 -12.73
N PHE A 449 -6.22 -11.95 -12.04
CA PHE A 449 -6.89 -11.50 -10.82
C PHE A 449 -6.14 -12.02 -9.60
N GLY A 450 -5.61 -11.12 -8.77
CA GLY A 450 -4.86 -11.44 -7.57
C GLY A 450 -5.50 -10.81 -6.32
N ILE A 451 -5.34 -11.46 -5.18
CA ILE A 451 -5.75 -10.89 -3.91
C ILE A 451 -4.73 -9.81 -3.54
N THR A 452 -5.17 -8.56 -3.40
CA THR A 452 -4.29 -7.44 -3.06
C THR A 452 -3.94 -7.48 -1.58
N GLN A 453 -4.96 -7.45 -0.71
CA GLN A 453 -4.85 -7.60 0.74
C GLN A 453 -6.15 -8.20 1.33
N VAL A 454 -6.03 -8.83 2.48
CA VAL A 454 -7.15 -9.44 3.25
C VAL A 454 -7.10 -9.07 4.73
N VAL A 455 -6.54 -7.90 5.05
CA VAL A 455 -6.26 -7.46 6.43
C VAL A 455 -6.78 -6.06 6.75
N ASP A 456 -7.19 -5.26 5.74
CA ASP A 456 -7.48 -3.83 5.88
C ASP A 456 -8.98 -3.51 5.96
N GLY A 457 -9.77 -4.35 6.54
CA GLY A 457 -11.20 -4.10 6.66
C GLY A 457 -11.95 -4.19 5.33
N ASN A 458 -11.67 -3.38 4.33
CA ASN A 458 -12.26 -3.47 3.00
C ASN A 458 -11.33 -4.24 2.05
N TRP A 459 -11.45 -5.57 2.04
CA TRP A 459 -10.53 -6.45 1.31
C TRP A 459 -10.47 -6.14 -0.18
N GLY A 460 -9.27 -6.32 -0.75
CA GLY A 460 -8.96 -5.94 -2.12
C GLY A 460 -8.57 -7.09 -3.04
N VAL A 461 -9.04 -7.01 -4.29
CA VAL A 461 -8.58 -7.83 -5.41
C VAL A 461 -8.13 -6.88 -6.52
N HIS A 462 -6.97 -7.14 -7.10
CA HIS A 462 -6.52 -6.40 -8.28
C HIS A 462 -6.69 -7.24 -9.55
N ALA A 463 -7.02 -6.56 -10.65
CA ALA A 463 -7.05 -7.12 -11.99
C ALA A 463 -5.95 -6.47 -12.82
N VAL A 464 -5.04 -7.27 -13.35
CA VAL A 464 -3.85 -6.83 -14.11
C VAL A 464 -4.00 -7.22 -15.57
N ILE A 465 -3.83 -6.27 -16.48
CA ILE A 465 -3.78 -6.54 -17.91
C ILE A 465 -2.55 -5.88 -18.55
N LYS A 466 -1.83 -6.66 -19.39
CA LYS A 466 -0.64 -6.17 -20.11
C LYS A 466 -1.03 -5.18 -21.20
N LYS A 467 -0.38 -4.04 -21.24
CA LYS A 467 -0.53 -3.04 -22.32
C LYS A 467 -0.09 -3.58 -23.67
N SER A 468 0.91 -4.46 -23.68
CA SER A 468 1.52 -5.02 -24.89
C SER A 468 0.60 -5.92 -25.73
N ILE A 469 -0.52 -6.37 -25.16
CA ILE A 469 -1.48 -7.17 -25.92
C ILE A 469 -2.36 -6.32 -26.86
N PHE A 470 -2.38 -5.01 -26.64
CA PHE A 470 -3.12 -4.08 -27.50
C PHE A 470 -2.21 -3.48 -28.57
N PRO A 471 -2.67 -3.33 -29.81
CA PRO A 471 -1.88 -2.65 -30.83
C PRO A 471 -1.58 -1.22 -30.41
N ALA A 472 -0.39 -0.74 -30.77
CA ALA A 472 -0.07 0.68 -30.60
C ALA A 472 -1.14 1.48 -31.36
N ARG A 473 -1.77 2.45 -30.70
CA ARG A 473 -2.69 3.37 -31.39
C ARG A 473 -1.88 4.19 -32.35
N GLU A 474 -2.18 4.06 -33.63
CA GLU A 474 -1.72 5.03 -34.63
C GLU A 474 -2.31 6.39 -34.24
N GLY A 475 -1.44 7.34 -33.92
CA GLY A 475 -1.76 8.69 -33.45
C GLY A 475 -2.41 9.59 -34.50
#